data_66442a7f308114a74e127fcae48965d8
#
_entry.id   66442a7f308114a74e127fcae48965d8
#
_cell.length_a   1.000
_cell.length_b   1.000
_cell.length_c   1.000
_cell.angle_alpha   90.00
_cell.angle_beta   90.00
_cell.angle_gamma   90.00
#
_symmetry.space_group_name_H-M   'P 1'
#
loop_
_entity.id
_entity.type
_entity.pdbx_description
1 polymer ?
#
loop_
_entity_poly.entity_id
_entity_poly.type
_entity_poly.pdbx_seq_one_letter_code
_entity_poly.pdbx_strand_id
1 'polypeptide(L)'
;MSLAAQQSLESHYVMHTFGRSPVEFVEGHGMKLTGDDGREYLDFLAGIGVCSLGHGDPAVLSALEAQTKKLMHVSNYFYIEQRGQVAALLSKLANDDVDGARVLADAIVAGDETTAAALGAPAADEQVWETFFANSGAEANEGSMKLARLYAKRAGNGGNTIVCMRGGFHGRTLETIAATMQDWLQDSFRPLPGGFVACTPNDIDELRAIFKQLGSEICAVMLEPIQGESGVHPMTEEFMAAARDLAHEVGAVLIVDEVQCGIFRSGKPFAFQTYGVEPDIMSLAKGIADGVPMGAVVAKKEIADVFKPGDHGSTFGGSCLAIAACAATLSALVRGDYADHAAKVGAYMEAKLAKLPHVTEVRGRGLMLGCDLDDAAGDAHDIVARALAAGAVINATGAHTLRFLPPLVCEEADVDSLIEILSGVLA
;
A
#
# COMPACT_ATOMS: atom_id res chain seq x y z
N MET A 1 19.25 -6.78 -24.68
CA MET A 1 18.54 -6.22 -25.88
C MET A 1 18.70 -4.70 -25.72
N SER A 2 18.85 -3.91 -26.78
CA SER A 2 18.93 -2.46 -26.60
C SER A 2 17.55 -1.86 -26.30
N LEU A 3 17.51 -0.76 -25.56
CA LEU A 3 16.26 -0.02 -25.28
C LEU A 3 15.42 0.22 -26.55
N ALA A 4 16.05 0.62 -27.66
CA ALA A 4 15.35 0.84 -28.93
C ALA A 4 14.65 -0.43 -29.46
N ALA A 5 15.28 -1.59 -29.34
CA ALA A 5 14.67 -2.87 -29.74
C ALA A 5 13.50 -3.25 -28.80
N GLN A 6 13.64 -3.04 -27.49
CA GLN A 6 12.58 -3.26 -26.52
C GLN A 6 11.39 -2.34 -26.78
N GLN A 7 11.63 -1.04 -27.01
CA GLN A 7 10.60 -0.06 -27.37
C GLN A 7 9.84 -0.46 -28.64
N SER A 8 10.56 -0.93 -29.67
CA SER A 8 9.94 -1.40 -30.91
C SER A 8 9.02 -2.60 -30.67
N LEU A 9 9.44 -3.59 -29.88
CA LEU A 9 8.60 -4.75 -29.56
C LEU A 9 7.38 -4.36 -28.73
N GLU A 10 7.58 -3.55 -27.69
CA GLU A 10 6.46 -3.13 -26.81
C GLU A 10 5.45 -2.26 -27.56
N SER A 11 5.88 -1.42 -28.51
CA SER A 11 4.97 -0.61 -29.33
C SER A 11 4.05 -1.45 -30.22
N HIS A 12 4.43 -2.69 -30.53
CA HIS A 12 3.63 -3.59 -31.37
C HIS A 12 2.79 -4.61 -30.57
N TYR A 13 3.30 -5.06 -29.41
CA TYR A 13 2.72 -6.23 -28.71
C TYR A 13 2.20 -5.95 -27.32
N VAL A 14 2.52 -4.81 -26.71
CA VAL A 14 2.03 -4.43 -25.37
C VAL A 14 0.99 -3.32 -25.50
N MET A 15 -0.17 -3.48 -24.83
CA MET A 15 -1.22 -2.46 -24.83
C MET A 15 -0.70 -1.13 -24.27
N HIS A 16 -1.06 -0.02 -24.91
CA HIS A 16 -0.59 1.33 -24.57
C HIS A 16 -1.38 1.94 -23.40
N THR A 17 -1.36 1.27 -22.25
CA THR A 17 -2.06 1.72 -21.02
C THR A 17 -1.19 2.61 -20.13
N PHE A 18 0.10 2.72 -20.43
CA PHE A 18 1.06 3.53 -19.68
C PHE A 18 1.90 4.41 -20.62
N GLY A 19 2.11 5.69 -20.23
CA GLY A 19 3.21 6.50 -20.75
C GLY A 19 4.54 6.01 -20.12
N ARG A 20 5.52 5.60 -20.96
CA ARG A 20 6.79 5.07 -20.45
C ARG A 20 7.91 6.10 -20.62
N SER A 21 8.71 6.26 -19.58
CA SER A 21 9.98 6.99 -19.66
C SER A 21 10.98 6.19 -20.52
N PRO A 22 11.86 6.87 -21.27
CA PRO A 22 12.78 6.20 -22.21
C PRO A 22 14.03 5.65 -21.50
N VAL A 23 13.85 4.77 -20.53
CA VAL A 23 14.88 4.06 -19.79
C VAL A 23 14.47 2.61 -19.61
N GLU A 24 15.39 1.67 -19.83
CA GLU A 24 15.23 0.26 -19.46
C GLU A 24 16.13 0.00 -18.23
N PHE A 25 15.54 -0.29 -17.07
CA PHE A 25 16.31 -0.70 -15.89
C PHE A 25 16.58 -2.19 -15.96
N VAL A 26 17.87 -2.57 -15.83
CA VAL A 26 18.34 -3.95 -16.00
C VAL A 26 18.88 -4.55 -14.73
N GLU A 27 19.20 -3.73 -13.72
CA GLU A 27 19.72 -4.15 -12.42
C GLU A 27 19.26 -3.16 -11.34
N GLY A 28 19.20 -3.62 -10.10
CA GLY A 28 18.90 -2.77 -8.95
C GLY A 28 19.56 -3.28 -7.68
N HIS A 29 20.05 -2.35 -6.83
CA HIS A 29 20.65 -2.65 -5.54
C HIS A 29 20.36 -1.55 -4.52
N GLY A 30 19.68 -1.89 -3.42
CA GLY A 30 19.29 -0.92 -2.40
C GLY A 30 18.46 0.21 -2.99
N MET A 31 18.98 1.45 -2.89
CA MET A 31 18.35 2.67 -3.43
C MET A 31 18.63 2.91 -4.91
N LYS A 32 19.43 2.07 -5.57
CA LYS A 32 19.93 2.34 -6.92
C LYS A 32 19.33 1.40 -7.97
N LEU A 33 19.03 1.97 -9.13
CA LEU A 33 18.68 1.28 -10.36
C LEU A 33 19.76 1.53 -11.41
N THR A 34 20.07 0.54 -12.22
CA THR A 34 21.02 0.66 -13.33
C THR A 34 20.29 0.53 -14.66
N GLY A 35 20.46 1.53 -15.54
CA GLY A 35 19.95 1.51 -16.91
C GLY A 35 20.75 0.59 -17.84
N ASP A 36 20.18 0.26 -19.01
CA ASP A 36 20.84 -0.55 -20.03
C ASP A 36 22.10 0.11 -20.62
N ASP A 37 22.23 1.42 -20.43
CA ASP A 37 23.43 2.22 -20.76
C ASP A 37 24.51 2.20 -19.65
N GLY A 38 24.28 1.51 -18.54
CA GLY A 38 25.16 1.41 -17.39
C GLY A 38 25.11 2.61 -16.44
N ARG A 39 24.20 3.55 -16.65
CA ARG A 39 24.00 4.70 -15.76
C ARG A 39 23.24 4.29 -14.50
N GLU A 40 23.68 4.79 -13.35
CA GLU A 40 22.98 4.64 -12.09
C GLU A 40 21.91 5.74 -11.88
N TYR A 41 20.79 5.36 -11.27
CA TYR A 41 19.69 6.24 -10.88
C TYR A 41 19.34 6.00 -9.42
N LEU A 42 19.11 7.07 -8.69
CA LEU A 42 18.63 7.03 -7.31
C LEU A 42 17.10 6.89 -7.30
N ASP A 43 16.58 5.82 -6.69
CA ASP A 43 15.16 5.49 -6.73
C ASP A 43 14.40 6.06 -5.53
N PHE A 44 13.62 7.12 -5.76
CA PHE A 44 12.70 7.70 -4.80
C PHE A 44 11.23 7.37 -5.13
N LEU A 45 10.99 6.31 -5.91
CA LEU A 45 9.66 5.81 -6.26
C LEU A 45 9.42 4.36 -5.81
N ALA A 46 10.45 3.52 -5.77
CA ALA A 46 10.39 2.11 -5.36
C ALA A 46 9.28 1.30 -6.06
N GLY A 47 9.10 1.52 -7.38
CA GLY A 47 7.98 0.89 -8.12
C GLY A 47 6.59 1.34 -7.64
N ILE A 48 6.45 2.56 -7.16
CA ILE A 48 5.28 3.16 -6.51
C ILE A 48 5.05 2.54 -5.11
N GLY A 49 6.10 2.59 -4.26
CA GLY A 49 6.05 2.10 -2.87
C GLY A 49 5.99 0.58 -2.74
N VAL A 50 6.54 -0.16 -3.70
CA VAL A 50 6.53 -1.63 -3.75
C VAL A 50 7.78 -2.24 -3.14
N CYS A 51 8.98 -1.80 -3.56
CA CYS A 51 10.26 -2.33 -3.10
C CYS A 51 10.62 -1.71 -1.74
N SER A 52 10.01 -2.23 -0.66
CA SER A 52 10.18 -1.67 0.69
C SER A 52 11.60 -1.83 1.23
N LEU A 53 12.26 -2.96 0.97
CA LEU A 53 13.63 -3.23 1.36
C LEU A 53 14.66 -2.79 0.31
N GLY A 54 14.19 -2.08 -0.74
CA GLY A 54 15.01 -1.71 -1.88
C GLY A 54 15.18 -2.85 -2.88
N HIS A 55 16.06 -2.62 -3.84
CA HIS A 55 16.30 -3.58 -4.90
C HIS A 55 17.33 -4.63 -4.46
N GLY A 56 17.02 -5.91 -4.70
CA GLY A 56 17.96 -6.99 -4.48
C GLY A 56 18.25 -7.32 -3.02
N ASP A 57 17.29 -7.14 -2.11
CA ASP A 57 17.47 -7.49 -0.69
C ASP A 57 17.88 -8.96 -0.52
N PRO A 58 18.98 -9.25 0.19
CA PRO A 58 19.52 -10.61 0.31
C PRO A 58 18.58 -11.59 1.00
N ALA A 59 17.77 -11.14 1.98
CA ALA A 59 16.86 -12.02 2.69
C ALA A 59 15.71 -12.45 1.78
N VAL A 60 15.13 -11.52 1.01
CA VAL A 60 14.06 -11.80 0.05
C VAL A 60 14.58 -12.67 -1.09
N LEU A 61 15.73 -12.35 -1.67
CA LEU A 61 16.33 -13.16 -2.75
C LEU A 61 16.64 -14.59 -2.28
N SER A 62 17.22 -14.76 -1.09
CA SER A 62 17.52 -16.09 -0.53
C SER A 62 16.24 -16.90 -0.30
N ALA A 63 15.17 -16.28 0.22
CA ALA A 63 13.88 -16.95 0.43
C ALA A 63 13.25 -17.40 -0.90
N LEU A 64 13.27 -16.53 -1.91
CA LEU A 64 12.78 -16.83 -3.26
C LEU A 64 13.59 -17.95 -3.92
N GLU A 65 14.91 -17.90 -3.84
CA GLU A 65 15.79 -18.94 -4.39
C GLU A 65 15.53 -20.29 -3.73
N ALA A 66 15.40 -20.33 -2.40
CA ALA A 66 15.08 -21.56 -1.68
C ALA A 66 13.69 -22.10 -2.05
N GLN A 67 12.66 -21.21 -2.12
CA GLN A 67 11.30 -21.62 -2.44
C GLN A 67 11.13 -22.12 -3.87
N THR A 68 11.80 -21.50 -4.85
CA THR A 68 11.73 -21.93 -6.26
C THR A 68 12.26 -23.34 -6.46
N LYS A 69 13.21 -23.78 -5.62
CA LYS A 69 13.77 -25.15 -5.63
C LYS A 69 12.85 -26.19 -4.98
N LYS A 70 11.88 -25.76 -4.14
CA LYS A 70 10.93 -26.64 -3.45
C LYS A 70 9.64 -26.81 -4.24
N LEU A 71 8.83 -25.74 -4.30
CA LEU A 71 7.48 -25.77 -4.83
C LEU A 71 7.04 -24.36 -5.21
N MET A 72 6.67 -24.16 -6.48
CA MET A 72 6.23 -22.85 -6.99
C MET A 72 4.78 -22.53 -6.62
N HIS A 73 3.89 -23.54 -6.74
CA HIS A 73 2.46 -23.35 -6.55
C HIS A 73 1.78 -24.64 -6.11
N VAL A 74 0.78 -24.48 -5.26
CA VAL A 74 -0.19 -25.51 -4.89
C VAL A 74 -1.54 -24.80 -4.65
N SER A 75 -2.65 -25.49 -4.91
CA SER A 75 -3.99 -24.94 -4.67
C SER A 75 -4.21 -24.54 -3.20
N ASN A 76 -5.02 -23.50 -2.99
CA ASN A 76 -5.53 -23.14 -1.66
C ASN A 76 -6.39 -24.22 -0.98
N TYR A 77 -6.61 -25.34 -1.63
CA TYR A 77 -7.17 -26.57 -1.00
C TYR A 77 -6.19 -27.24 -0.04
N PHE A 78 -4.92 -26.85 -0.06
CA PHE A 78 -3.87 -27.43 0.79
C PHE A 78 -3.23 -26.35 1.67
N TYR A 79 -2.60 -26.80 2.75
CA TYR A 79 -1.77 -25.94 3.59
C TYR A 79 -0.50 -25.52 2.84
N ILE A 80 -0.08 -24.27 3.04
CA ILE A 80 1.12 -23.68 2.45
C ILE A 80 2.09 -23.32 3.58
N GLU A 81 3.34 -23.70 3.40
CA GLU A 81 4.43 -23.41 4.33
C GLU A 81 4.49 -21.92 4.68
N GLN A 82 4.69 -21.57 5.95
CA GLN A 82 4.78 -20.22 6.52
C GLN A 82 3.51 -19.36 6.39
N ARG A 83 2.47 -19.76 5.68
CA ARG A 83 1.28 -18.90 5.47
C ARG A 83 0.58 -18.54 6.78
N GLY A 84 0.49 -19.47 7.73
CA GLY A 84 -0.08 -19.21 9.05
C GLY A 84 0.79 -18.26 9.87
N GLN A 85 2.11 -18.40 9.80
CA GLN A 85 3.06 -17.53 10.50
C GLN A 85 2.99 -16.09 9.95
N VAL A 86 2.89 -15.92 8.63
CA VAL A 86 2.71 -14.60 8.00
C VAL A 86 1.38 -13.97 8.46
N ALA A 87 0.28 -14.72 8.49
CA ALA A 87 -1.00 -14.24 8.98
C ALA A 87 -0.93 -13.83 10.47
N ALA A 88 -0.26 -14.64 11.31
CA ALA A 88 -0.05 -14.32 12.72
C ALA A 88 0.82 -13.04 12.89
N LEU A 89 1.85 -12.87 12.04
CA LEU A 89 2.70 -11.68 12.05
C LEU A 89 1.89 -10.42 11.70
N LEU A 90 1.03 -10.50 10.68
CA LEU A 90 0.12 -9.41 10.32
C LEU A 90 -0.88 -9.09 11.45
N SER A 91 -1.42 -10.12 12.13
CA SER A 91 -2.32 -9.93 13.28
C SER A 91 -1.63 -9.21 14.44
N LYS A 92 -0.40 -9.60 14.80
CA LYS A 92 0.38 -8.92 15.84
C LYS A 92 0.67 -7.45 15.48
N LEU A 93 1.08 -7.21 14.24
CA LEU A 93 1.32 -5.84 13.77
C LEU A 93 0.04 -4.99 13.75
N ALA A 94 -1.12 -5.57 13.44
CA ALA A 94 -2.40 -4.89 13.49
C ALA A 94 -2.80 -4.46 14.91
N ASN A 95 -2.38 -5.24 15.91
CA ASN A 95 -2.55 -4.93 17.34
C ASN A 95 -1.47 -3.99 17.91
N ASP A 96 -0.60 -3.41 17.08
CA ASP A 96 0.59 -2.62 17.49
C ASP A 96 1.56 -3.43 18.40
N ASP A 97 1.47 -4.77 18.39
CA ASP A 97 2.37 -5.68 19.11
C ASP A 97 3.66 -5.91 18.31
N VAL A 98 4.47 -4.86 18.18
CA VAL A 98 5.73 -4.90 17.42
C VAL A 98 6.76 -5.82 18.09
N ASP A 99 6.79 -5.87 19.42
CA ASP A 99 7.72 -6.74 20.16
C ASP A 99 7.37 -8.23 19.98
N GLY A 100 6.10 -8.59 20.09
CA GLY A 100 5.62 -9.94 19.81
C GLY A 100 5.84 -10.34 18.35
N ALA A 101 5.62 -9.39 17.42
CA ALA A 101 5.91 -9.58 16.00
C ALA A 101 7.41 -9.83 15.75
N ARG A 102 8.31 -9.13 16.48
CA ARG A 102 9.77 -9.31 16.38
C ARG A 102 10.21 -10.70 16.83
N VAL A 103 9.71 -11.16 17.98
CA VAL A 103 10.04 -12.51 18.50
C VAL A 103 9.53 -13.59 17.54
N LEU A 104 8.33 -13.41 16.96
CA LEU A 104 7.81 -14.32 15.93
C LEU A 104 8.65 -14.29 14.65
N ALA A 105 9.06 -13.10 14.19
CA ALA A 105 9.92 -12.94 13.02
C ALA A 105 11.30 -13.62 13.22
N ASP A 106 11.88 -13.52 14.40
CA ASP A 106 13.15 -14.23 14.73
C ASP A 106 13.00 -15.74 14.63
N ALA A 107 11.89 -16.30 15.13
CA ALA A 107 11.61 -17.73 15.01
C ALA A 107 11.39 -18.16 13.55
N ILE A 108 10.69 -17.35 12.74
CA ILE A 108 10.49 -17.61 11.31
C ILE A 108 11.84 -17.64 10.58
N VAL A 109 12.69 -16.64 10.81
CA VAL A 109 14.02 -16.55 10.17
C VAL A 109 14.94 -17.69 10.60
N ALA A 110 14.85 -18.11 11.88
CA ALA A 110 15.62 -19.25 12.39
C ALA A 110 15.14 -20.61 11.85
N GLY A 111 13.96 -20.67 11.21
CA GLY A 111 13.34 -21.93 10.79
C GLY A 111 12.83 -22.78 11.96
N ASP A 112 12.62 -22.17 13.13
CA ASP A 112 12.07 -22.84 14.31
C ASP A 112 10.53 -22.86 14.25
N GLU A 113 10.01 -23.83 13.50
CA GLU A 113 8.57 -23.96 13.28
C GLU A 113 7.78 -24.18 14.58
N THR A 114 8.36 -24.87 15.57
CA THR A 114 7.70 -25.13 16.86
C THR A 114 7.54 -23.85 17.65
N THR A 115 8.60 -23.07 17.78
CA THR A 115 8.56 -21.77 18.46
C THR A 115 7.69 -20.79 17.68
N ALA A 116 7.79 -20.73 16.35
CA ALA A 116 6.95 -19.85 15.52
C ALA A 116 5.46 -20.20 15.64
N ALA A 117 5.10 -21.47 15.70
CA ALA A 117 3.71 -21.90 15.92
C ALA A 117 3.20 -21.53 17.32
N ALA A 118 4.01 -21.68 18.36
CA ALA A 118 3.65 -21.30 19.73
C ALA A 118 3.49 -19.79 19.90
N LEU A 119 4.39 -18.99 19.32
CA LEU A 119 4.35 -17.52 19.35
C LEU A 119 3.23 -16.92 18.46
N GLY A 120 2.87 -17.62 17.39
CA GLY A 120 1.77 -17.23 16.50
C GLY A 120 0.39 -17.59 17.04
N ALA A 121 0.29 -18.39 18.12
CA ALA A 121 -0.98 -18.68 18.75
C ALA A 121 -1.50 -17.47 19.54
N PRO A 122 -2.76 -17.04 19.32
CA PRO A 122 -3.29 -15.86 19.99
C PRO A 122 -3.48 -16.14 21.50
N ALA A 123 -3.26 -15.09 22.32
CA ALA A 123 -3.66 -15.13 23.73
C ALA A 123 -5.20 -15.13 23.85
N ALA A 124 -5.71 -15.52 25.03
CA ALA A 124 -7.16 -15.71 25.19
C ALA A 124 -7.99 -14.42 25.03
N ASP A 125 -7.39 -13.28 25.26
CA ASP A 125 -7.97 -11.93 25.18
C ASP A 125 -7.40 -11.08 24.05
N GLU A 126 -6.56 -11.67 23.18
CA GLU A 126 -5.96 -10.98 22.02
C GLU A 126 -6.99 -10.82 20.90
N GLN A 127 -7.13 -9.62 20.35
CA GLN A 127 -7.89 -9.41 19.13
C GLN A 127 -7.20 -10.14 17.98
N VAL A 128 -7.88 -11.11 17.40
CA VAL A 128 -7.36 -11.85 16.24
C VAL A 128 -7.78 -11.15 14.96
N TRP A 129 -6.80 -10.94 14.07
CA TRP A 129 -7.03 -10.51 12.70
C TRP A 129 -6.79 -11.67 11.75
N GLU A 130 -7.80 -12.04 11.00
CA GLU A 130 -7.69 -13.11 10.01
C GLU A 130 -7.33 -12.54 8.63
N THR A 131 -6.53 -13.30 7.87
CA THR A 131 -6.01 -12.85 6.58
C THR A 131 -6.51 -13.72 5.43
N PHE A 132 -7.10 -13.08 4.41
CA PHE A 132 -7.26 -13.66 3.08
C PHE A 132 -6.18 -13.11 2.16
N PHE A 133 -5.38 -13.97 1.54
CA PHE A 133 -4.31 -13.58 0.62
C PHE A 133 -4.81 -13.45 -0.82
N ALA A 134 -4.43 -12.38 -1.49
CA ALA A 134 -4.73 -12.03 -2.88
C ALA A 134 -3.41 -11.79 -3.66
N ASN A 135 -3.50 -11.25 -4.90
CA ASN A 135 -2.33 -11.03 -5.76
C ASN A 135 -2.05 -9.55 -6.03
N SER A 136 -2.95 -8.67 -5.64
CA SER A 136 -2.85 -7.23 -5.91
C SER A 136 -3.68 -6.42 -4.92
N GLY A 137 -3.45 -5.10 -4.87
CA GLY A 137 -4.29 -4.18 -4.11
C GLY A 137 -5.73 -4.14 -4.60
N ALA A 138 -5.95 -4.23 -5.92
CA ALA A 138 -7.31 -4.29 -6.47
C ALA A 138 -8.06 -5.53 -5.99
N GLU A 139 -7.44 -6.73 -6.00
CA GLU A 139 -8.07 -7.94 -5.45
C GLU A 139 -8.30 -7.85 -3.93
N ALA A 140 -7.38 -7.25 -3.19
CA ALA A 140 -7.56 -7.03 -1.76
C ALA A 140 -8.74 -6.08 -1.47
N ASN A 141 -8.87 -5.00 -2.24
CA ASN A 141 -10.00 -4.07 -2.12
C ASN A 141 -11.33 -4.70 -2.55
N GLU A 142 -11.36 -5.49 -3.63
CA GLU A 142 -12.54 -6.30 -4.02
C GLU A 142 -12.95 -7.25 -2.87
N GLY A 143 -11.98 -7.94 -2.27
CA GLY A 143 -12.20 -8.83 -1.13
C GLY A 143 -12.76 -8.09 0.08
N SER A 144 -12.20 -6.92 0.41
CA SER A 144 -12.64 -6.07 1.52
C SER A 144 -14.08 -5.58 1.35
N MET A 145 -14.43 -5.09 0.16
CA MET A 145 -15.79 -4.64 -0.17
C MET A 145 -16.79 -5.80 -0.15
N LYS A 146 -16.43 -6.97 -0.68
CA LYS A 146 -17.25 -8.19 -0.61
C LYS A 146 -17.46 -8.63 0.83
N LEU A 147 -16.41 -8.60 1.66
CA LEU A 147 -16.51 -8.96 3.08
C LEU A 147 -17.46 -8.02 3.82
N ALA A 148 -17.32 -6.71 3.63
CA ALA A 148 -18.19 -5.71 4.25
C ALA A 148 -19.68 -5.90 3.89
N ARG A 149 -19.97 -6.10 2.60
CA ARG A 149 -21.36 -6.38 2.14
C ARG A 149 -21.91 -7.67 2.70
N LEU A 150 -21.08 -8.71 2.78
CA LEU A 150 -21.50 -9.99 3.32
C LEU A 150 -21.71 -9.93 4.83
N TYR A 151 -20.85 -9.19 5.55
CA TYR A 151 -21.01 -8.93 6.97
C TYR A 151 -22.30 -8.18 7.26
N ALA A 152 -22.57 -7.09 6.55
CA ALA A 152 -23.80 -6.34 6.68
C ALA A 152 -25.05 -7.24 6.47
N LYS A 153 -25.00 -8.15 5.50
CA LYS A 153 -26.09 -9.06 5.18
C LYS A 153 -26.29 -10.16 6.22
N ARG A 154 -25.21 -10.73 6.80
CA ARG A 154 -25.26 -11.91 7.67
C ARG A 154 -25.33 -11.58 9.16
N ALA A 155 -24.67 -10.49 9.57
CA ALA A 155 -24.50 -10.14 10.99
C ALA A 155 -24.76 -8.67 11.31
N GLY A 156 -24.79 -7.78 10.30
CA GLY A 156 -24.96 -6.34 10.46
C GLY A 156 -26.36 -5.82 10.12
N ASN A 157 -26.40 -4.65 9.52
CA ASN A 157 -27.60 -3.84 9.26
C ASN A 157 -28.34 -4.17 7.94
N GLY A 158 -27.80 -5.07 7.11
CA GLY A 158 -28.34 -5.42 5.79
C GLY A 158 -28.03 -4.43 4.66
N GLY A 159 -27.24 -3.40 4.92
CA GLY A 159 -26.81 -2.40 3.95
C GLY A 159 -25.91 -2.97 2.85
N ASN A 160 -25.80 -2.24 1.75
CA ASN A 160 -24.92 -2.59 0.62
C ASN A 160 -24.17 -1.40 0.01
N THR A 161 -24.37 -0.19 0.54
CA THR A 161 -23.74 1.04 0.10
C THR A 161 -22.41 1.26 0.82
N ILE A 162 -21.37 1.60 0.07
CA ILE A 162 -20.04 1.93 0.59
C ILE A 162 -19.78 3.42 0.35
N VAL A 163 -19.44 4.14 1.41
CA VAL A 163 -19.03 5.55 1.32
C VAL A 163 -17.53 5.58 1.05
N CYS A 164 -17.13 6.19 -0.08
CA CYS A 164 -15.73 6.31 -0.51
C CYS A 164 -15.31 7.77 -0.63
N MET A 165 -14.01 8.05 -0.50
CA MET A 165 -13.51 9.41 -0.52
C MET A 165 -13.22 9.90 -1.94
N ARG A 166 -13.63 11.14 -2.26
CA ARG A 166 -13.24 11.81 -3.51
C ARG A 166 -11.71 11.86 -3.61
N GLY A 167 -11.17 11.66 -4.82
CA GLY A 167 -9.73 11.59 -5.02
C GLY A 167 -9.06 10.30 -4.53
N GLY A 168 -9.80 9.36 -3.94
CA GLY A 168 -9.31 8.06 -3.55
C GLY A 168 -8.88 7.20 -4.74
N PHE A 169 -8.04 6.19 -4.51
CA PHE A 169 -7.63 5.23 -5.52
C PHE A 169 -7.59 3.82 -4.92
N HIS A 170 -8.51 2.95 -5.38
CA HIS A 170 -8.67 1.59 -4.85
C HIS A 170 -8.37 0.49 -5.86
N GLY A 171 -8.09 0.83 -7.13
CA GLY A 171 -7.70 -0.13 -8.17
C GLY A 171 -8.33 0.15 -9.53
N ARG A 172 -8.13 -0.80 -10.46
CA ARG A 172 -8.53 -0.68 -11.88
C ARG A 172 -9.52 -1.75 -12.35
N THR A 173 -10.02 -2.61 -11.46
CA THR A 173 -11.15 -3.50 -11.76
C THR A 173 -12.46 -2.71 -11.76
N LEU A 174 -13.54 -3.26 -12.32
CA LEU A 174 -14.79 -2.49 -12.43
C LEU A 174 -15.37 -2.07 -11.08
N GLU A 175 -15.26 -2.90 -10.04
CA GLU A 175 -15.75 -2.51 -8.72
C GLU A 175 -14.79 -1.55 -8.00
N THR A 176 -13.48 -1.78 -8.07
CA THR A 176 -12.51 -0.85 -7.48
C THR A 176 -12.46 0.50 -8.20
N ILE A 177 -12.70 0.57 -9.51
CA ILE A 177 -12.89 1.83 -10.24
C ILE A 177 -14.17 2.54 -9.76
N ALA A 178 -15.25 1.81 -9.50
CA ALA A 178 -16.48 2.39 -8.95
C ALA A 178 -16.25 3.00 -7.55
N ALA A 179 -15.41 2.36 -6.73
CA ALA A 179 -14.98 2.89 -5.43
C ALA A 179 -13.95 4.03 -5.54
N THR A 180 -13.21 4.09 -6.65
CA THR A 180 -12.23 5.16 -6.93
C THR A 180 -12.99 6.41 -7.42
N MET A 181 -13.22 7.37 -6.52
CA MET A 181 -14.06 8.54 -6.78
C MET A 181 -13.30 9.62 -7.56
N GLN A 182 -12.89 9.27 -8.80
CA GLN A 182 -12.24 10.14 -9.77
C GLN A 182 -12.93 9.99 -11.13
N ASP A 183 -13.71 10.98 -11.54
CA ASP A 183 -14.58 10.92 -12.72
C ASP A 183 -13.80 10.57 -14.01
N TRP A 184 -12.62 11.16 -14.20
CA TRP A 184 -11.79 10.93 -15.39
C TRP A 184 -11.34 9.45 -15.54
N LEU A 185 -11.26 8.68 -14.44
CA LEU A 185 -10.99 7.26 -14.47
C LEU A 185 -12.25 6.42 -14.75
N GLN A 186 -13.41 6.92 -14.30
CA GLN A 186 -14.68 6.21 -14.36
C GLN A 186 -15.39 6.35 -15.71
N ASP A 187 -15.34 7.53 -16.32
CA ASP A 187 -16.22 7.92 -17.44
C ASP A 187 -16.13 6.95 -18.64
N SER A 188 -14.92 6.48 -18.96
CA SER A 188 -14.72 5.55 -20.08
C SER A 188 -15.32 4.15 -19.85
N PHE A 189 -15.68 3.81 -18.60
CA PHE A 189 -16.09 2.45 -18.22
C PHE A 189 -17.54 2.39 -17.71
N ARG A 190 -18.30 3.49 -17.77
CA ARG A 190 -19.70 3.52 -17.37
C ARG A 190 -20.57 2.65 -18.31
N PRO A 191 -21.60 1.88 -17.82
CA PRO A 191 -22.04 1.87 -16.40
C PRO A 191 -21.12 1.04 -15.51
N LEU A 192 -20.83 1.56 -14.31
CA LEU A 192 -20.07 0.87 -13.28
C LEU A 192 -20.99 0.17 -12.28
N PRO A 193 -20.49 -0.80 -11.48
CA PRO A 193 -21.23 -1.34 -10.35
C PRO A 193 -21.76 -0.24 -9.43
N GLY A 194 -23.00 -0.38 -8.97
CA GLY A 194 -23.64 0.57 -8.05
C GLY A 194 -23.31 0.28 -6.58
N GLY A 195 -23.87 1.13 -5.70
CA GLY A 195 -23.71 0.99 -4.25
C GLY A 195 -22.47 1.73 -3.72
N PHE A 196 -22.06 2.81 -4.37
CA PHE A 196 -20.96 3.67 -3.94
C PHE A 196 -21.45 5.12 -3.84
N VAL A 197 -21.05 5.81 -2.78
CA VAL A 197 -21.35 7.23 -2.53
C VAL A 197 -20.05 7.96 -2.19
N ALA A 198 -19.84 9.10 -2.86
CA ALA A 198 -18.65 9.90 -2.65
C ALA A 198 -18.80 10.87 -1.47
N CYS A 199 -17.76 10.98 -0.65
CA CYS A 199 -17.60 11.97 0.41
C CYS A 199 -16.30 12.74 0.19
N THR A 200 -16.27 14.05 0.49
CA THR A 200 -15.06 14.85 0.46
C THR A 200 -14.16 14.47 1.64
N PRO A 201 -12.86 14.19 1.41
CA PRO A 201 -11.92 13.93 2.48
C PRO A 201 -11.90 15.05 3.51
N ASN A 202 -11.87 14.69 4.79
CA ASN A 202 -11.84 15.63 5.92
C ASN A 202 -13.08 16.54 6.08
N ASP A 203 -14.17 16.31 5.33
CA ASP A 203 -15.46 16.99 5.51
C ASP A 203 -16.40 16.13 6.38
N ILE A 204 -16.34 16.34 7.70
CA ILE A 204 -17.16 15.61 8.67
C ILE A 204 -18.65 15.94 8.52
N ASP A 205 -18.98 17.17 8.11
CA ASP A 205 -20.38 17.59 7.97
C ASP A 205 -21.03 16.92 6.76
N GLU A 206 -20.32 16.82 5.62
CA GLU A 206 -20.78 16.02 4.47
C GLU A 206 -20.94 14.55 4.88
N LEU A 207 -19.96 13.97 5.59
CA LEU A 207 -20.04 12.59 6.05
C LEU A 207 -21.27 12.35 6.92
N ARG A 208 -21.54 13.21 7.90
CA ARG A 208 -22.74 13.15 8.75
C ARG A 208 -24.03 13.30 7.95
N ALA A 209 -24.06 14.16 6.94
CA ALA A 209 -25.23 14.34 6.07
C ALA A 209 -25.51 13.05 5.26
N ILE A 210 -24.49 12.38 4.75
CA ILE A 210 -24.60 11.09 4.05
C ILE A 210 -25.20 10.04 5.00
N PHE A 211 -24.65 9.91 6.22
CA PHE A 211 -25.17 8.95 7.20
C PHE A 211 -26.59 9.27 7.64
N LYS A 212 -26.94 10.54 7.81
CA LYS A 212 -28.33 10.96 8.10
C LYS A 212 -29.29 10.61 6.98
N GLN A 213 -28.85 10.67 5.73
CA GLN A 213 -29.69 10.36 4.57
C GLN A 213 -29.86 8.87 4.34
N LEU A 214 -28.79 8.10 4.43
CA LEU A 214 -28.77 6.68 4.03
C LEU A 214 -28.91 5.71 5.21
N GLY A 215 -28.40 6.09 6.39
CA GLY A 215 -28.53 5.29 7.60
C GLY A 215 -28.06 3.85 7.41
N SER A 216 -28.94 2.89 7.68
CA SER A 216 -28.65 1.46 7.58
C SER A 216 -28.46 0.93 6.15
N GLU A 217 -28.62 1.74 5.11
CA GLU A 217 -28.25 1.34 3.75
C GLU A 217 -26.69 1.28 3.59
N ILE A 218 -25.96 1.97 4.48
CA ILE A 218 -24.49 1.96 4.46
C ILE A 218 -24.00 0.67 5.12
N CYS A 219 -23.13 -0.07 4.41
CA CYS A 219 -22.44 -1.25 4.94
C CYS A 219 -20.98 -0.98 5.29
N ALA A 220 -20.37 0.06 4.71
CA ALA A 220 -18.99 0.44 5.02
C ALA A 220 -18.70 1.90 4.71
N VAL A 221 -17.69 2.44 5.40
CA VAL A 221 -16.86 3.56 4.93
C VAL A 221 -15.54 2.97 4.47
N MET A 222 -15.05 3.35 3.28
CA MET A 222 -13.76 2.93 2.75
C MET A 222 -12.91 4.15 2.43
N LEU A 223 -11.69 4.19 2.98
CA LEU A 223 -10.76 5.30 2.80
C LEU A 223 -9.30 4.85 2.87
N GLU A 224 -8.43 5.64 2.27
CA GLU A 224 -6.98 5.57 2.48
C GLU A 224 -6.64 6.50 3.66
N PRO A 225 -5.92 6.05 4.72
CA PRO A 225 -5.43 6.96 5.76
C PRO A 225 -4.58 8.11 5.23
N ILE A 226 -3.88 7.86 4.10
CA ILE A 226 -3.17 8.87 3.31
C ILE A 226 -3.50 8.58 1.84
N GLN A 227 -4.27 9.44 1.19
CA GLN A 227 -4.55 9.31 -0.24
C GLN A 227 -3.26 9.50 -1.04
N GLY A 228 -2.87 8.48 -1.81
CA GLY A 228 -1.59 8.50 -2.51
C GLY A 228 -1.65 9.12 -3.91
N GLU A 229 -2.67 8.77 -4.69
CA GLU A 229 -2.72 9.09 -6.13
C GLU A 229 -3.24 10.50 -6.42
N SER A 230 -3.88 11.16 -5.46
CA SER A 230 -4.39 12.53 -5.61
C SER A 230 -3.44 13.61 -5.06
N GLY A 231 -2.23 13.27 -4.62
CA GLY A 231 -1.25 14.27 -4.17
C GLY A 231 -0.71 14.07 -2.75
N VAL A 232 -0.82 12.90 -2.19
CA VAL A 232 -0.39 12.55 -0.82
C VAL A 232 -1.13 13.40 0.23
N HIS A 233 -2.41 13.12 0.41
CA HIS A 233 -3.26 13.84 1.36
C HIS A 233 -3.62 12.98 2.58
N PRO A 234 -3.04 13.25 3.77
CA PRO A 234 -3.43 12.59 5.01
C PRO A 234 -4.87 12.95 5.42
N MET A 235 -5.59 11.98 5.96
CA MET A 235 -6.82 12.26 6.69
C MET A 235 -6.49 12.98 8.01
N THR A 236 -7.48 13.67 8.58
CA THR A 236 -7.35 14.21 9.94
C THR A 236 -7.76 13.15 10.97
N GLU A 237 -7.26 13.28 12.20
CA GLU A 237 -7.62 12.37 13.30
C GLU A 237 -9.12 12.43 13.59
N GLU A 238 -9.70 13.64 13.54
CA GLU A 238 -11.13 13.86 13.76
C GLU A 238 -11.98 13.19 12.67
N PHE A 239 -11.53 13.23 11.38
CA PHE A 239 -12.25 12.60 10.30
C PHE A 239 -12.19 11.07 10.39
N MET A 240 -11.02 10.51 10.70
CA MET A 240 -10.85 9.07 10.91
C MET A 240 -11.74 8.56 12.04
N ALA A 241 -11.76 9.27 13.17
CA ALA A 241 -12.63 8.94 14.30
C ALA A 241 -14.12 9.04 13.93
N ALA A 242 -14.53 10.12 13.25
CA ALA A 242 -15.91 10.29 12.81
C ALA A 242 -16.34 9.20 11.82
N ALA A 243 -15.45 8.80 10.89
CA ALA A 243 -15.74 7.74 9.92
C ALA A 243 -16.01 6.39 10.62
N ARG A 244 -15.18 6.03 11.61
CA ARG A 244 -15.41 4.82 12.43
C ARG A 244 -16.71 4.91 13.23
N ASP A 245 -16.89 5.98 13.97
CA ASP A 245 -18.01 6.11 14.93
C ASP A 245 -19.36 6.08 14.19
N LEU A 246 -19.48 6.87 13.11
CA LEU A 246 -20.69 6.89 12.29
C LEU A 246 -20.96 5.54 11.62
N ALA A 247 -19.92 4.84 11.15
CA ALA A 247 -20.08 3.49 10.61
C ALA A 247 -20.63 2.54 11.67
N HIS A 248 -20.03 2.51 12.86
CA HIS A 248 -20.44 1.62 13.94
C HIS A 248 -21.85 1.96 14.48
N GLU A 249 -22.26 3.24 14.53
CA GLU A 249 -23.59 3.66 14.95
C GLU A 249 -24.72 3.02 14.12
N VAL A 250 -24.47 2.74 12.83
CA VAL A 250 -25.45 2.10 11.93
C VAL A 250 -25.17 0.62 11.71
N GLY A 251 -24.18 0.01 12.40
CA GLY A 251 -23.79 -1.39 12.20
C GLY A 251 -23.02 -1.66 10.91
N ALA A 252 -22.41 -0.63 10.33
CA ALA A 252 -21.47 -0.71 9.22
C ALA A 252 -20.02 -0.86 9.71
N VAL A 253 -19.08 -1.14 8.80
CA VAL A 253 -17.67 -1.33 9.11
C VAL A 253 -16.79 -0.23 8.52
N LEU A 254 -15.63 0.04 9.15
CA LEU A 254 -14.57 0.87 8.60
C LEU A 254 -13.56 0.00 7.85
N ILE A 255 -13.39 0.26 6.55
CA ILE A 255 -12.34 -0.32 5.70
C ILE A 255 -11.25 0.73 5.52
N VAL A 256 -10.00 0.39 5.85
CA VAL A 256 -8.84 1.21 5.51
C VAL A 256 -8.04 0.56 4.38
N ASP A 257 -7.79 1.33 3.34
CA ASP A 257 -6.89 0.93 2.26
C ASP A 257 -5.45 1.31 2.62
N GLU A 258 -4.70 0.34 3.11
CA GLU A 258 -3.29 0.46 3.48
C GLU A 258 -2.34 0.01 2.35
N VAL A 259 -2.85 -0.14 1.14
CA VAL A 259 -2.08 -0.64 -0.02
C VAL A 259 -0.86 0.23 -0.30
N GLN A 260 -0.97 1.56 -0.14
CA GLN A 260 0.16 2.47 -0.39
C GLN A 260 0.81 3.01 0.88
N CYS A 261 0.05 3.26 1.93
CA CYS A 261 0.53 3.91 3.16
C CYS A 261 0.94 2.94 4.28
N GLY A 262 0.57 1.66 4.17
CA GLY A 262 0.91 0.62 5.13
C GLY A 262 2.33 0.09 5.02
N ILE A 263 2.55 -1.05 5.68
CA ILE A 263 3.83 -1.78 5.67
C ILE A 263 5.01 -0.85 5.99
N PHE A 264 4.97 -0.24 7.18
CA PHE A 264 6.00 0.64 7.77
C PHE A 264 6.22 1.99 7.04
N ARG A 265 5.58 2.20 5.88
CA ARG A 265 5.77 3.38 5.01
C ARG A 265 5.53 4.71 5.72
N SER A 266 4.50 4.79 6.55
CA SER A 266 4.06 6.01 7.26
C SER A 266 4.74 6.25 8.61
N GLY A 267 5.71 5.40 9.01
CA GLY A 267 6.37 5.49 10.31
C GLY A 267 5.70 4.66 11.42
N LYS A 268 4.75 3.81 11.03
CA LYS A 268 4.10 2.77 11.85
C LYS A 268 3.94 1.51 10.99
N PRO A 269 3.72 0.33 11.56
CA PRO A 269 3.38 -0.86 10.79
C PRO A 269 2.24 -0.61 9.81
N PHE A 270 1.18 0.07 10.26
CA PHE A 270 0.06 0.53 9.44
C PHE A 270 -0.27 1.99 9.74
N ALA A 271 -0.68 2.74 8.71
CA ALA A 271 -0.93 4.17 8.83
C ALA A 271 -2.08 4.49 9.79
N PHE A 272 -3.12 3.65 9.88
CA PHE A 272 -4.25 3.85 10.80
C PHE A 272 -3.81 4.00 12.27
N GLN A 273 -2.70 3.36 12.65
CA GLN A 273 -2.17 3.42 14.03
C GLN A 273 -1.70 4.82 14.43
N THR A 274 -1.37 5.67 13.45
CA THR A 274 -0.98 7.07 13.73
C THR A 274 -2.17 7.94 14.12
N TYR A 275 -3.40 7.46 13.87
CA TYR A 275 -4.65 8.18 14.15
C TYR A 275 -5.34 7.69 15.44
N GLY A 276 -4.83 6.63 16.07
CA GLY A 276 -5.50 6.01 17.24
C GLY A 276 -6.90 5.46 16.92
N VAL A 277 -7.16 5.15 15.65
CA VAL A 277 -8.44 4.64 15.15
C VAL A 277 -8.24 3.25 14.57
N GLU A 278 -8.80 2.25 15.22
CA GLU A 278 -8.74 0.87 14.76
C GLU A 278 -9.84 0.59 13.73
N PRO A 279 -9.48 0.14 12.51
CA PRO A 279 -10.46 -0.27 11.50
C PRO A 279 -11.04 -1.66 11.78
N ASP A 280 -12.02 -2.08 11.00
CA ASP A 280 -12.58 -3.42 11.04
C ASP A 280 -11.96 -4.32 9.97
N ILE A 281 -11.59 -3.73 8.83
CA ILE A 281 -10.97 -4.39 7.68
C ILE A 281 -9.85 -3.49 7.17
N MET A 282 -8.71 -4.06 6.79
CA MET A 282 -7.68 -3.37 6.02
C MET A 282 -7.27 -4.16 4.79
N SER A 283 -6.95 -3.47 3.71
CA SER A 283 -6.38 -4.04 2.49
C SER A 283 -4.90 -3.71 2.39
N LEU A 284 -4.10 -4.69 1.98
CA LEU A 284 -2.65 -4.60 1.86
C LEU A 284 -2.21 -5.06 0.47
N ALA A 285 -1.12 -4.50 -0.03
CA ALA A 285 -0.37 -4.97 -1.20
C ALA A 285 0.99 -4.28 -1.26
N LYS A 286 1.49 -3.99 -2.48
CA LYS A 286 2.74 -3.23 -2.73
C LYS A 286 3.90 -3.74 -1.86
N GLY A 287 4.23 -3.00 -0.80
CA GLY A 287 5.37 -3.27 0.07
C GLY A 287 5.35 -4.58 0.86
N ILE A 288 4.25 -5.34 0.81
CA ILE A 288 4.08 -6.55 1.63
C ILE A 288 5.03 -7.70 1.25
N ALA A 289 5.47 -7.75 -0.02
CA ALA A 289 6.31 -8.85 -0.54
C ALA A 289 7.44 -8.37 -1.45
N ASP A 290 7.89 -7.12 -1.28
CA ASP A 290 9.08 -6.50 -1.86
C ASP A 290 9.29 -6.79 -3.37
N GLY A 291 8.26 -6.55 -4.18
CA GLY A 291 8.28 -6.73 -5.64
C GLY A 291 7.55 -7.97 -6.13
N VAL A 292 7.30 -8.98 -5.31
CA VAL A 292 6.49 -10.14 -5.69
C VAL A 292 5.00 -9.78 -5.63
N PRO A 293 4.20 -10.05 -6.70
CA PRO A 293 2.78 -9.77 -6.71
C PRO A 293 2.04 -10.43 -5.54
N MET A 294 1.51 -9.62 -4.64
CA MET A 294 0.75 -10.06 -3.48
C MET A 294 -0.21 -8.96 -3.02
N GLY A 295 -1.33 -9.38 -2.44
CA GLY A 295 -2.25 -8.54 -1.68
C GLY A 295 -2.82 -9.33 -0.51
N ALA A 296 -3.48 -8.65 0.41
CA ALA A 296 -4.18 -9.28 1.52
C ALA A 296 -5.38 -8.45 1.97
N VAL A 297 -6.44 -9.14 2.38
CA VAL A 297 -7.49 -8.61 3.22
C VAL A 297 -7.23 -9.07 4.63
N VAL A 298 -7.09 -8.16 5.57
CA VAL A 298 -6.88 -8.45 6.99
C VAL A 298 -8.06 -7.85 7.75
N ALA A 299 -8.79 -8.69 8.47
CA ALA A 299 -10.02 -8.26 9.14
C ALA A 299 -10.10 -8.85 10.54
N LYS A 300 -10.77 -8.12 11.45
CA LYS A 300 -11.11 -8.63 12.76
C LYS A 300 -11.86 -9.94 12.63
N LYS A 301 -11.55 -10.91 13.51
CA LYS A 301 -12.07 -12.26 13.43
C LYS A 301 -13.61 -12.31 13.32
N GLU A 302 -14.33 -11.50 14.10
CA GLU A 302 -15.77 -11.45 14.09
C GLU A 302 -16.36 -10.96 12.75
N ILE A 303 -15.60 -10.17 11.99
CA ILE A 303 -15.96 -9.75 10.63
C ILE A 303 -15.56 -10.84 9.63
N ALA A 304 -14.34 -11.36 9.75
CA ALA A 304 -13.80 -12.39 8.85
C ALA A 304 -14.61 -13.68 8.87
N ASP A 305 -15.11 -14.08 10.05
CA ASP A 305 -15.89 -15.30 10.26
C ASP A 305 -17.20 -15.39 9.43
N VAL A 306 -17.63 -14.29 8.81
CA VAL A 306 -18.80 -14.35 7.91
C VAL A 306 -18.45 -14.99 6.57
N PHE A 307 -17.20 -14.96 6.10
CA PHE A 307 -16.79 -15.73 4.95
C PHE A 307 -16.81 -17.23 5.26
N LYS A 308 -17.39 -18.00 4.36
CA LYS A 308 -17.41 -19.47 4.42
C LYS A 308 -16.82 -20.05 3.14
N PRO A 309 -16.39 -21.31 3.15
CA PRO A 309 -15.87 -21.96 1.94
C PRO A 309 -16.81 -21.77 0.74
N GLY A 310 -16.29 -21.20 -0.34
CA GLY A 310 -17.04 -20.88 -1.56
C GLY A 310 -17.52 -19.42 -1.69
N ASP A 311 -17.50 -18.61 -0.63
CA ASP A 311 -17.91 -17.19 -0.70
C ASP A 311 -16.87 -16.32 -1.45
N HIS A 312 -15.60 -16.66 -1.30
CA HIS A 312 -14.48 -15.96 -1.97
C HIS A 312 -13.33 -16.92 -2.25
N GLY A 313 -12.42 -16.53 -3.18
CA GLY A 313 -11.28 -17.37 -3.53
C GLY A 313 -10.31 -16.69 -4.50
N SER A 314 -9.13 -17.24 -4.58
CA SER A 314 -8.08 -16.86 -5.53
C SER A 314 -7.24 -18.09 -5.87
N THR A 315 -6.86 -18.27 -7.13
CA THR A 315 -5.98 -19.37 -7.54
C THR A 315 -4.56 -19.17 -7.02
N PHE A 316 -4.03 -17.97 -7.15
CA PHE A 316 -2.64 -17.65 -6.83
C PHE A 316 -2.44 -16.89 -5.51
N GLY A 317 -3.51 -16.39 -4.90
CA GLY A 317 -3.42 -15.63 -3.65
C GLY A 317 -2.79 -16.45 -2.54
N GLY A 318 -1.72 -15.93 -1.92
CA GLY A 318 -0.94 -16.63 -0.91
C GLY A 318 -0.19 -17.85 -1.45
N SER A 319 0.28 -17.83 -2.72
CA SER A 319 1.11 -18.89 -3.29
C SER A 319 2.41 -19.09 -2.50
N CYS A 320 3.02 -20.26 -2.64
CA CYS A 320 4.25 -20.60 -1.92
C CYS A 320 5.34 -19.53 -2.11
N LEU A 321 5.51 -19.06 -3.35
CA LEU A 321 6.52 -18.05 -3.68
C LEU A 321 6.22 -16.69 -3.03
N ALA A 322 4.96 -16.22 -3.12
CA ALA A 322 4.54 -14.95 -2.55
C ALA A 322 4.63 -14.97 -1.01
N ILE A 323 4.26 -16.08 -0.36
CA ILE A 323 4.37 -16.23 1.09
C ILE A 323 5.84 -16.24 1.54
N ALA A 324 6.74 -16.92 0.82
CA ALA A 324 8.17 -16.91 1.14
C ALA A 324 8.77 -15.48 1.06
N ALA A 325 8.43 -14.74 0.01
CA ALA A 325 8.83 -13.33 -0.12
C ALA A 325 8.25 -12.46 1.01
N CYS A 326 6.95 -12.61 1.28
CA CYS A 326 6.27 -11.86 2.35
C CYS A 326 6.86 -12.16 3.74
N ALA A 327 7.12 -13.42 4.06
CA ALA A 327 7.73 -13.83 5.32
C ALA A 327 9.12 -13.19 5.50
N ALA A 328 9.94 -13.21 4.45
CA ALA A 328 11.26 -12.56 4.46
C ALA A 328 11.14 -11.02 4.61
N THR A 329 10.27 -10.40 3.83
CA THR A 329 10.05 -8.95 3.83
C THR A 329 9.57 -8.45 5.19
N LEU A 330 8.47 -9.01 5.71
CA LEU A 330 7.92 -8.58 7.00
C LEU A 330 8.89 -8.85 8.15
N SER A 331 9.56 -10.02 8.14
CA SER A 331 10.57 -10.33 9.17
C SER A 331 11.73 -9.32 9.13
N ALA A 332 12.24 -8.97 7.97
CA ALA A 332 13.30 -7.98 7.84
C ALA A 332 12.84 -6.59 8.34
N LEU A 333 11.65 -6.16 7.95
CA LEU A 333 11.10 -4.86 8.33
C LEU A 333 10.90 -4.74 9.85
N VAL A 334 10.33 -5.77 10.48
CA VAL A 334 10.11 -5.77 11.94
C VAL A 334 11.43 -5.79 12.70
N ARG A 335 12.40 -6.61 12.27
CA ARG A 335 13.70 -6.75 12.95
C ARG A 335 14.58 -5.53 12.79
N GLY A 336 14.43 -4.79 11.69
CA GLY A 336 15.24 -3.61 11.35
C GLY A 336 14.68 -2.28 11.87
N ASP A 337 13.63 -2.27 12.69
CA ASP A 337 13.00 -1.04 13.24
C ASP A 337 12.59 -0.02 12.17
N TYR A 338 12.13 -0.50 11.02
CA TYR A 338 11.84 0.35 9.87
C TYR A 338 10.69 1.35 10.10
N ALA A 339 9.83 1.15 11.11
CA ALA A 339 8.84 2.16 11.50
C ALA A 339 9.52 3.46 11.98
N ASP A 340 10.41 3.35 12.96
CA ASP A 340 11.13 4.50 13.52
C ASP A 340 12.09 5.11 12.48
N HIS A 341 12.73 4.26 11.68
CA HIS A 341 13.61 4.69 10.60
C HIS A 341 12.84 5.52 9.56
N ALA A 342 11.70 5.04 9.07
CA ALA A 342 10.87 5.75 8.11
C ALA A 342 10.34 7.08 8.67
N ALA A 343 9.97 7.13 9.95
CA ALA A 343 9.55 8.36 10.61
C ALA A 343 10.70 9.38 10.67
N LYS A 344 11.89 8.94 11.08
CA LYS A 344 13.08 9.81 11.22
C LYS A 344 13.54 10.35 9.87
N VAL A 345 13.77 9.47 8.89
CA VAL A 345 14.26 9.87 7.57
C VAL A 345 13.21 10.66 6.80
N GLY A 346 11.92 10.33 7.00
CA GLY A 346 10.80 11.08 6.43
C GLY A 346 10.77 12.53 6.94
N ALA A 347 10.89 12.75 8.23
CA ALA A 347 10.95 14.10 8.81
C ALA A 347 12.17 14.88 8.31
N TYR A 348 13.33 14.23 8.17
CA TYR A 348 14.52 14.84 7.57
C TYR A 348 14.27 15.26 6.11
N MET A 349 13.67 14.38 5.31
CA MET A 349 13.36 14.63 3.91
C MET A 349 12.36 15.77 3.75
N GLU A 350 11.27 15.79 4.55
CA GLU A 350 10.28 16.87 4.59
C GLU A 350 10.93 18.23 4.84
N ALA A 351 11.79 18.31 5.87
CA ALA A 351 12.49 19.52 6.24
C ALA A 351 13.47 20.02 5.15
N LYS A 352 13.99 19.13 4.32
CA LYS A 352 14.89 19.46 3.18
C LYS A 352 14.08 19.88 1.96
N LEU A 353 13.03 19.16 1.60
CA LEU A 353 12.15 19.48 0.48
C LEU A 353 11.50 20.86 0.65
N ALA A 354 11.05 21.21 1.86
CA ALA A 354 10.45 22.51 2.17
C ALA A 354 11.37 23.74 1.93
N LYS A 355 12.67 23.52 1.73
CA LYS A 355 13.64 24.58 1.46
C LYS A 355 13.99 24.74 -0.03
N LEU A 356 13.49 23.86 -0.88
CA LEU A 356 13.75 23.93 -2.30
C LEU A 356 13.00 25.13 -2.92
N PRO A 357 13.55 25.75 -4.00
CA PRO A 357 12.84 26.80 -4.72
C PRO A 357 11.52 26.25 -5.25
N HIS A 358 10.53 27.14 -5.36
CA HIS A 358 9.19 26.84 -5.87
C HIS A 358 8.33 25.89 -5.03
N VAL A 359 8.84 25.33 -3.93
CA VAL A 359 8.05 24.49 -3.03
C VAL A 359 7.14 25.35 -2.17
N THR A 360 5.84 25.08 -2.21
CA THR A 360 4.80 25.80 -1.46
C THR A 360 4.30 25.02 -0.26
N GLU A 361 4.26 23.70 -0.36
CA GLU A 361 3.83 22.78 0.69
C GLU A 361 4.56 21.45 0.58
N VAL A 362 4.90 20.85 1.72
CA VAL A 362 5.29 19.44 1.83
C VAL A 362 4.35 18.77 2.83
N ARG A 363 3.80 17.62 2.47
CA ARG A 363 2.85 16.88 3.30
C ARG A 363 3.04 15.38 3.18
N GLY A 364 2.50 14.64 4.13
CA GLY A 364 2.58 13.18 4.18
C GLY A 364 2.99 12.68 5.56
N ARG A 365 3.46 11.44 5.63
CA ARG A 365 3.97 10.82 6.86
C ARG A 365 5.05 9.79 6.52
N GLY A 366 6.10 9.73 7.34
CA GLY A 366 7.21 8.81 7.10
C GLY A 366 7.83 9.02 5.71
N LEU A 367 8.06 7.94 5.00
CA LEU A 367 8.60 7.95 3.63
C LEU A 367 7.52 7.93 2.54
N MET A 368 6.38 8.59 2.79
CA MET A 368 5.32 8.87 1.82
C MET A 368 5.06 10.38 1.83
N LEU A 369 5.72 11.12 0.94
CA LEU A 369 5.67 12.58 0.91
C LEU A 369 5.20 13.11 -0.44
N GLY A 370 4.35 14.14 -0.38
CA GLY A 370 3.93 14.98 -1.49
C GLY A 370 4.55 16.37 -1.35
N CYS A 371 4.95 16.97 -2.45
CA CYS A 371 5.57 18.29 -2.49
C CYS A 371 4.87 19.12 -3.57
N ASP A 372 4.13 20.15 -3.18
CA ASP A 372 3.47 21.06 -4.10
C ASP A 372 4.41 22.18 -4.52
N LEU A 373 4.28 22.53 -5.79
CA LEU A 373 5.08 23.54 -6.46
C LEU A 373 4.19 24.72 -6.88
N ASP A 374 4.77 25.92 -6.91
CA ASP A 374 4.11 27.08 -7.49
C ASP A 374 4.12 27.04 -9.03
N ASP A 375 3.33 27.92 -9.67
CA ASP A 375 3.20 27.98 -11.13
C ASP A 375 4.51 28.34 -11.84
N ALA A 376 5.47 28.96 -11.16
CA ALA A 376 6.75 29.33 -11.74
C ALA A 376 7.69 28.14 -11.93
N ALA A 377 7.48 27.03 -11.20
CA ALA A 377 8.22 25.79 -11.40
C ALA A 377 7.93 25.14 -12.76
N GLY A 378 6.76 25.40 -13.35
CA GLY A 378 6.24 24.68 -14.52
C GLY A 378 5.52 23.39 -14.17
N ASP A 379 5.30 22.54 -15.18
CA ASP A 379 4.59 21.25 -15.00
C ASP A 379 5.46 20.23 -14.24
N ALA A 380 4.90 19.63 -13.21
CA ALA A 380 5.60 18.62 -12.41
C ALA A 380 6.06 17.40 -13.24
N HIS A 381 5.36 17.05 -14.32
CA HIS A 381 5.78 15.96 -15.21
C HIS A 381 7.07 16.31 -15.99
N ASP A 382 7.27 17.58 -16.36
CA ASP A 382 8.52 18.04 -16.98
C ASP A 382 9.67 18.02 -15.96
N ILE A 383 9.38 18.35 -14.70
CA ILE A 383 10.33 18.24 -13.60
C ILE A 383 10.74 16.79 -13.37
N VAL A 384 9.80 15.84 -13.38
CA VAL A 384 10.08 14.39 -13.31
C VAL A 384 11.01 13.96 -14.45
N ALA A 385 10.76 14.40 -15.68
CA ALA A 385 11.62 14.08 -16.82
C ALA A 385 13.05 14.65 -16.65
N ARG A 386 13.17 15.89 -16.15
CA ARG A 386 14.48 16.51 -15.86
C ARG A 386 15.21 15.82 -14.70
N ALA A 387 14.47 15.43 -13.64
CA ALA A 387 15.03 14.67 -12.52
C ALA A 387 15.55 13.29 -12.98
N LEU A 388 14.79 12.57 -13.82
CA LEU A 388 15.23 11.32 -14.42
C LEU A 388 16.48 11.54 -15.27
N ALA A 389 16.51 12.59 -16.10
CA ALA A 389 17.70 12.97 -16.87
C ALA A 389 18.88 13.33 -15.96
N ALA A 390 18.66 13.82 -14.75
CA ALA A 390 19.69 14.10 -13.74
C ALA A 390 20.07 12.90 -12.87
N GLY A 391 19.38 11.75 -12.98
CA GLY A 391 19.70 10.50 -12.28
C GLY A 391 18.82 10.22 -11.05
N ALA A 392 17.65 10.82 -10.93
CA ALA A 392 16.68 10.51 -9.88
C ALA A 392 15.33 10.02 -10.45
N VAL A 393 14.82 8.92 -9.91
CA VAL A 393 13.50 8.37 -10.22
C VAL A 393 12.51 8.88 -9.18
N ILE A 394 11.63 9.77 -9.61
CA ILE A 394 10.51 10.33 -8.83
C ILE A 394 9.25 10.29 -9.69
N ASN A 395 8.08 10.65 -9.16
CA ASN A 395 6.91 10.85 -10.01
C ASN A 395 6.07 12.07 -9.60
N ALA A 396 5.10 12.43 -10.46
CA ALA A 396 4.12 13.47 -10.22
C ALA A 396 2.72 12.88 -10.08
N THR A 397 1.89 13.53 -9.26
CA THR A 397 0.46 13.22 -9.06
C THR A 397 -0.39 14.42 -9.47
N GLY A 398 -0.26 14.82 -10.74
CA GLY A 398 -0.85 16.03 -11.29
C GLY A 398 0.19 17.06 -11.71
N ALA A 399 -0.26 18.23 -12.18
CA ALA A 399 0.61 19.24 -12.77
C ALA A 399 1.52 19.97 -11.75
N HIS A 400 1.17 19.95 -10.47
CA HIS A 400 1.83 20.77 -9.45
C HIS A 400 2.40 19.97 -8.28
N THR A 401 2.25 18.64 -8.23
CA THR A 401 2.69 17.83 -7.08
C THR A 401 3.71 16.78 -7.48
N LEU A 402 4.88 16.83 -6.87
CA LEU A 402 5.86 15.73 -6.88
C LEU A 402 5.55 14.77 -5.73
N ARG A 403 5.66 13.45 -5.98
CA ARG A 403 5.50 12.41 -4.98
C ARG A 403 6.79 11.61 -4.80
N PHE A 404 7.09 11.29 -3.54
CA PHE A 404 8.26 10.53 -3.12
C PHE A 404 7.83 9.32 -2.30
N LEU A 405 8.26 8.15 -2.75
CA LEU A 405 8.00 6.84 -2.13
C LEU A 405 9.28 5.99 -2.16
N PRO A 406 10.42 6.46 -1.60
CA PRO A 406 11.66 5.71 -1.67
C PRO A 406 11.53 4.35 -0.98
N PRO A 407 12.42 3.38 -1.25
CA PRO A 407 12.60 2.23 -0.38
C PRO A 407 12.77 2.65 1.09
N LEU A 408 12.33 1.81 2.03
CA LEU A 408 12.44 2.12 3.47
C LEU A 408 13.88 2.05 3.98
N VAL A 409 14.79 1.52 3.18
CA VAL A 409 16.25 1.54 3.43
C VAL A 409 16.89 2.89 3.07
N CYS A 410 16.12 3.88 2.65
CA CYS A 410 16.59 5.24 2.32
C CYS A 410 17.24 5.89 3.54
N GLU A 411 18.46 6.41 3.37
CA GLU A 411 19.21 7.10 4.40
C GLU A 411 19.23 8.63 4.18
N GLU A 412 19.60 9.41 5.20
CA GLU A 412 19.74 10.87 5.09
C GLU A 412 20.69 11.30 3.95
N ALA A 413 21.73 10.51 3.66
CA ALA A 413 22.67 10.77 2.57
C ALA A 413 22.03 10.61 1.18
N ASP A 414 21.06 9.67 1.03
CA ASP A 414 20.32 9.52 -0.21
C ASP A 414 19.40 10.73 -0.41
N VAL A 415 18.76 11.19 0.68
CA VAL A 415 17.95 12.41 0.68
C VAL A 415 18.79 13.61 0.26
N ASP A 416 19.99 13.80 0.83
CA ASP A 416 20.88 14.91 0.46
C ASP A 416 21.23 14.88 -1.03
N SER A 417 21.50 13.68 -1.58
CA SER A 417 21.76 13.50 -3.01
C SER A 417 20.55 13.86 -3.88
N LEU A 418 19.33 13.47 -3.46
CA LEU A 418 18.09 13.88 -4.13
C LEU A 418 17.92 15.40 -4.12
N ILE A 419 18.16 16.04 -2.97
CA ILE A 419 18.00 17.49 -2.80
C ILE A 419 18.99 18.26 -3.71
N GLU A 420 20.21 17.76 -3.88
CA GLU A 420 21.18 18.35 -4.83
C GLU A 420 20.64 18.29 -6.26
N ILE A 421 20.13 17.13 -6.68
CA ILE A 421 19.51 16.96 -8.02
C ILE A 421 18.32 17.90 -8.19
N LEU A 422 17.39 17.90 -7.23
CA LEU A 422 16.16 18.73 -7.32
C LEU A 422 16.49 20.24 -7.30
N SER A 423 17.48 20.66 -6.52
CA SER A 423 17.94 22.06 -6.52
C SER A 423 18.42 22.51 -7.91
N GLY A 424 19.12 21.63 -8.65
CA GLY A 424 19.54 21.92 -10.03
C GLY A 424 18.40 21.86 -11.04
N VAL A 425 17.38 21.02 -10.79
CA VAL A 425 16.22 20.86 -11.67
C VAL A 425 15.20 21.98 -11.49
N LEU A 426 15.07 22.53 -10.28
CA LEU A 426 14.09 23.58 -9.93
C LEU A 426 14.68 25.02 -10.05
N ALA A 427 15.99 25.16 -10.27
CA ALA A 427 16.64 26.43 -10.54
C ALA A 427 16.32 26.92 -11.97
#